data_913c295562f9dc3280f7de3f9bc4b4d2
#
_entry.id   913c295562f9dc3280f7de3f9bc4b4d2
#
_cell.length_a   1.000
_cell.length_b   1.000
_cell.length_c   1.000
_cell.angle_alpha   90.00
_cell.angle_beta   90.00
_cell.angle_gamma   90.00
#
_symmetry.space_group_name_H-M   'P 1'
#
loop_
_entity.id
_entity.type
_entity.pdbx_description
1 polymer ?
#
loop_
_entity_poly.entity_id
_entity_poly.type
_entity_poly.pdbx_seq_one_letter_code
_entity_poly.pdbx_strand_id
1 'polypeptide(L)'
;MSTTSKAAVDSTDVLTGSARSAASAGAQRQVAAGPASTLWIGGLVAGFAWAAAALFIGWWPGAPEAGDPARLTTLALGVAGALVILGLVGDRLPLVSRVARPLGPWFIALALFLVAWEAVTAKFGLLPRPFFAAPQ
;
A
#
# COMPACT_ATOMS: atom_id res chain seq x y z
N MET A 1 45.85 -24.17 -50.02
CA MET A 1 46.19 -23.80 -48.63
C MET A 1 45.45 -22.51 -48.28
N SER A 2 44.22 -22.58 -47.80
CA SER A 2 43.46 -21.40 -47.35
C SER A 2 42.23 -21.82 -46.51
N THR A 3 42.44 -22.41 -45.35
CA THR A 3 41.34 -22.80 -44.44
C THR A 3 41.39 -22.10 -43.08
N THR A 4 42.41 -21.31 -42.81
CA THR A 4 42.61 -20.69 -41.48
C THR A 4 41.91 -19.32 -41.29
N SER A 5 41.45 -18.66 -42.36
CA SER A 5 40.87 -17.32 -42.29
C SER A 5 39.41 -17.27 -41.90
N LYS A 6 38.61 -18.35 -42.16
CA LYS A 6 37.17 -18.32 -41.89
C LYS A 6 36.81 -18.54 -40.41
N ALA A 7 37.61 -19.28 -39.67
CA ALA A 7 37.34 -19.56 -38.24
C ALA A 7 37.59 -18.37 -37.36
N ALA A 8 38.49 -17.43 -37.71
CA ALA A 8 38.75 -16.24 -36.92
C ALA A 8 37.66 -15.16 -37.02
N VAL A 9 36.95 -15.08 -38.16
CA VAL A 9 35.86 -14.09 -38.37
C VAL A 9 34.61 -14.52 -37.58
N ASP A 10 34.34 -15.85 -37.52
CA ASP A 10 33.15 -16.36 -36.82
C ASP A 10 33.25 -16.19 -35.30
N SER A 11 34.46 -16.28 -34.74
CA SER A 11 34.68 -16.08 -33.29
C SER A 11 34.51 -14.63 -32.82
N THR A 12 34.80 -13.64 -33.66
CA THR A 12 34.63 -12.22 -33.35
C THR A 12 33.16 -11.80 -33.40
N ASP A 13 32.36 -12.37 -34.27
CA ASP A 13 30.93 -12.09 -34.38
C ASP A 13 30.14 -12.62 -33.16
N VAL A 14 30.52 -13.78 -32.65
CA VAL A 14 29.90 -14.39 -31.47
C VAL A 14 30.20 -13.51 -30.21
N LEU A 15 31.43 -13.04 -30.07
CA LEU A 15 31.82 -12.20 -28.91
C LEU A 15 31.16 -10.81 -28.94
N THR A 16 31.05 -10.21 -30.13
CA THR A 16 30.37 -8.90 -30.28
C THR A 16 28.86 -9.01 -30.09
N GLY A 17 28.23 -10.10 -30.51
CA GLY A 17 26.82 -10.39 -30.27
C GLY A 17 26.50 -10.57 -28.79
N SER A 18 27.36 -11.31 -28.08
CA SER A 18 27.22 -11.52 -26.62
C SER A 18 27.40 -10.23 -25.82
N ALA A 19 28.35 -9.38 -26.19
CA ALA A 19 28.58 -8.09 -25.53
C ALA A 19 27.42 -7.11 -25.74
N ARG A 20 26.82 -7.07 -26.94
CA ARG A 20 25.64 -6.24 -27.22
C ARG A 20 24.41 -6.74 -26.46
N SER A 21 24.20 -8.04 -26.37
CA SER A 21 23.10 -8.61 -25.62
C SER A 21 23.21 -8.34 -24.11
N ALA A 22 24.42 -8.41 -23.55
CA ALA A 22 24.68 -8.06 -22.16
C ALA A 22 24.50 -6.55 -21.88
N ALA A 23 24.91 -5.69 -22.81
CA ALA A 23 24.73 -4.26 -22.70
C ALA A 23 23.25 -3.85 -22.77
N SER A 24 22.48 -4.47 -23.68
CA SER A 24 21.04 -4.21 -23.77
C SER A 24 20.27 -4.71 -22.56
N ALA A 25 20.62 -5.88 -22.01
CA ALA A 25 20.05 -6.39 -20.76
C ALA A 25 20.38 -5.50 -19.54
N GLY A 26 21.59 -4.94 -19.51
CA GLY A 26 21.99 -3.97 -18.49
C GLY A 26 21.21 -2.66 -18.59
N ALA A 27 21.06 -2.12 -19.81
CA ALA A 27 20.29 -0.91 -20.08
C ALA A 27 18.80 -1.10 -19.75
N GLN A 28 18.20 -2.24 -20.08
CA GLN A 28 16.81 -2.55 -19.74
C GLN A 28 16.59 -2.67 -18.24
N ARG A 29 17.53 -3.24 -17.48
CA ARG A 29 17.46 -3.28 -16.02
C ARG A 29 17.57 -1.89 -15.39
N GLN A 30 18.38 -1.01 -15.96
CA GLN A 30 18.53 0.37 -15.48
C GLN A 30 17.28 1.22 -15.75
N VAL A 31 16.60 1.03 -16.89
CA VAL A 31 15.34 1.71 -17.20
C VAL A 31 14.19 1.21 -16.31
N ALA A 32 14.22 -0.06 -15.88
CA ALA A 32 13.24 -0.62 -14.95
C ALA A 32 13.45 -0.15 -13.48
N ALA A 33 14.62 0.34 -13.12
CA ALA A 33 14.89 1.01 -11.86
C ALA A 33 14.48 2.48 -11.96
N GLY A 34 13.19 2.76 -12.07
CA GLY A 34 12.66 4.11 -11.85
C GLY A 34 13.10 4.66 -10.49
N PRO A 35 13.12 6.00 -10.31
CA PRO A 35 13.51 6.58 -9.03
C PRO A 35 12.69 5.92 -7.94
N ALA A 36 13.37 5.29 -6.98
CA ALA A 36 12.71 4.71 -5.82
C ALA A 36 11.90 5.83 -5.17
N SER A 37 10.57 5.77 -5.30
CA SER A 37 9.70 6.77 -4.70
C SER A 37 9.95 6.69 -3.20
N THR A 38 10.49 7.77 -2.63
CA THR A 38 10.76 7.90 -1.20
C THR A 38 9.48 7.87 -0.36
N LEU A 39 8.33 7.96 -1.02
CA LEU A 39 7.00 7.97 -0.44
C LEU A 39 6.32 6.61 -0.59
N TRP A 40 5.80 6.09 0.51
CA TRP A 40 4.93 4.93 0.44
C TRP A 40 3.47 5.36 0.19
N ILE A 41 3.10 5.46 -1.09
CA ILE A 41 1.75 5.89 -1.53
C ILE A 41 0.66 5.02 -0.90
N GLY A 42 0.87 3.70 -0.79
CA GLY A 42 -0.10 2.79 -0.15
C GLY A 42 -0.40 3.16 1.30
N GLY A 43 0.60 3.61 2.06
CA GLY A 43 0.43 4.10 3.42
C GLY A 43 -0.35 5.41 3.49
N LEU A 44 -0.08 6.33 2.58
CA LEU A 44 -0.83 7.59 2.48
C LEU A 44 -2.30 7.34 2.15
N VAL A 45 -2.58 6.51 1.13
CA VAL A 45 -3.96 6.16 0.75
C VAL A 45 -4.69 5.47 1.91
N ALA A 46 -4.03 4.53 2.59
CA ALA A 46 -4.60 3.88 3.77
C ALA A 46 -4.85 4.89 4.90
N GLY A 47 -3.93 5.81 5.15
CA GLY A 47 -4.09 6.88 6.14
C GLY A 47 -5.29 7.78 5.82
N PHE A 48 -5.47 8.18 4.58
CA PHE A 48 -6.64 8.94 4.15
C PHE A 48 -7.95 8.15 4.28
N ALA A 49 -7.95 6.85 3.97
CA ALA A 49 -9.10 5.99 4.16
C ALA A 49 -9.52 5.92 5.65
N TRP A 50 -8.55 5.80 6.57
CA TRP A 50 -8.81 5.82 8.01
C TRP A 50 -9.27 7.18 8.52
N ALA A 51 -8.74 8.28 7.99
CA ALA A 51 -9.20 9.62 8.31
C ALA A 51 -10.65 9.85 7.84
N ALA A 52 -11.00 9.39 6.63
CA ALA A 52 -12.37 9.44 6.13
C ALA A 52 -13.31 8.58 6.99
N ALA A 53 -12.88 7.39 7.42
CA ALA A 53 -13.63 6.56 8.35
C ALA A 53 -13.88 7.28 9.69
N ALA A 54 -12.86 7.92 10.27
CA ALA A 54 -12.98 8.68 11.50
C ALA A 54 -13.98 9.85 11.36
N LEU A 55 -13.92 10.59 10.25
CA LEU A 55 -14.87 11.67 9.95
C LEU A 55 -16.28 11.14 9.80
N PHE A 56 -16.47 10.04 9.10
CA PHE A 56 -17.79 9.39 8.95
C PHE A 56 -18.38 8.98 10.31
N ILE A 57 -17.57 8.36 11.17
CA ILE A 57 -17.99 7.91 12.50
C ILE A 57 -18.35 9.12 13.39
N GLY A 58 -17.51 10.16 13.38
CA GLY A 58 -17.68 11.30 14.27
C GLY A 58 -18.73 12.32 13.82
N TRP A 59 -18.91 12.49 12.49
CA TRP A 59 -19.82 13.52 11.99
C TRP A 59 -21.26 13.03 11.82
N TRP A 60 -21.45 11.79 11.38
CA TRP A 60 -22.80 11.29 11.19
C TRP A 60 -23.42 10.86 12.52
N PRO A 61 -24.54 11.45 12.94
CA PRO A 61 -25.17 11.09 14.20
C PRO A 61 -25.59 9.61 14.19
N GLY A 62 -25.21 8.89 15.24
CA GLY A 62 -25.63 7.51 15.46
C GLY A 62 -27.05 7.42 15.97
N ALA A 63 -27.60 6.20 16.01
CA ALA A 63 -28.85 5.92 16.70
C ALA A 63 -28.72 6.30 18.20
N PRO A 64 -29.81 6.76 18.86
CA PRO A 64 -29.74 7.24 20.24
C PRO A 64 -29.18 6.23 21.25
N GLU A 65 -29.23 4.96 20.91
CA GLU A 65 -28.73 3.85 21.73
C GLU A 65 -27.32 3.41 21.34
N ALA A 66 -26.71 4.02 20.30
CA ALA A 66 -25.33 3.78 19.97
C ALA A 66 -24.44 4.44 21.04
N GLY A 67 -23.31 3.82 21.37
CA GLY A 67 -22.37 4.35 22.33
C GLY A 67 -21.71 5.65 21.91
N ASP A 68 -20.77 6.16 22.72
CA ASP A 68 -20.01 7.36 22.39
C ASP A 68 -19.02 7.09 21.24
N PRO A 69 -19.15 7.77 20.10
CA PRO A 69 -18.27 7.58 18.94
C PRO A 69 -16.86 8.12 19.18
N ALA A 70 -16.63 8.93 20.23
CA ALA A 70 -15.37 9.65 20.44
C ALA A 70 -14.17 8.70 20.55
N ARG A 71 -14.31 7.58 21.23
CA ARG A 71 -13.21 6.61 21.40
C ARG A 71 -12.81 6.00 20.06
N LEU A 72 -13.76 5.54 19.27
CA LEU A 72 -13.52 4.92 17.98
C LEU A 72 -12.95 5.94 16.98
N THR A 73 -13.50 7.15 16.97
CA THR A 73 -12.99 8.27 16.15
C THR A 73 -11.54 8.57 16.51
N THR A 74 -11.20 8.65 17.79
CA THR A 74 -9.83 8.93 18.26
C THR A 74 -8.86 7.82 17.83
N LEU A 75 -9.26 6.55 17.98
CA LEU A 75 -8.45 5.42 17.54
C LEU A 75 -8.24 5.44 16.01
N ALA A 76 -9.30 5.69 15.24
CA ALA A 76 -9.22 5.75 13.79
C ALA A 76 -8.30 6.90 13.32
N LEU A 77 -8.37 8.07 13.96
CA LEU A 77 -7.45 9.19 13.70
C LEU A 77 -6.01 8.85 14.09
N GLY A 78 -5.80 8.15 15.19
CA GLY A 78 -4.47 7.67 15.58
C GLY A 78 -3.85 6.74 14.55
N VAL A 79 -4.62 5.78 14.04
CA VAL A 79 -4.19 4.88 12.96
C VAL A 79 -3.93 5.66 11.67
N ALA A 80 -4.81 6.59 11.31
CA ALA A 80 -4.64 7.45 10.14
C ALA A 80 -3.33 8.24 10.22
N GLY A 81 -3.06 8.90 11.34
CA GLY A 81 -1.83 9.66 11.57
C GLY A 81 -0.58 8.79 11.49
N ALA A 82 -0.60 7.62 12.12
CA ALA A 82 0.52 6.67 12.07
C ALA A 82 0.81 6.20 10.64
N LEU A 83 -0.22 5.87 9.85
CA LEU A 83 -0.07 5.45 8.45
C LEU A 83 0.44 6.59 7.57
N VAL A 84 -0.02 7.82 7.76
CA VAL A 84 0.47 9.00 7.03
C VAL A 84 1.94 9.25 7.36
N ILE A 85 2.31 9.27 8.63
CA ILE A 85 3.71 9.43 9.07
C ILE A 85 4.57 8.34 8.45
N LEU A 86 4.13 7.08 8.53
CA LEU A 86 4.86 5.95 7.96
C LEU A 86 4.95 6.05 6.43
N GLY A 87 3.92 6.57 5.76
CA GLY A 87 3.92 6.86 4.33
C GLY A 87 4.95 7.90 3.92
N LEU A 88 5.15 8.93 4.77
CA LEU A 88 6.09 10.03 4.53
C LEU A 88 7.54 9.66 4.90
N VAL A 89 7.75 8.87 5.96
CA VAL A 89 9.07 8.62 6.55
C VAL A 89 9.51 7.16 6.40
N GLY A 90 8.71 6.32 5.74
CA GLY A 90 8.90 4.87 5.68
C GLY A 90 10.26 4.43 5.13
N ASP A 91 10.86 5.19 4.22
CA ASP A 91 12.20 4.87 3.68
C ASP A 91 13.32 5.03 4.70
N ARG A 92 13.11 5.84 5.74
CA ARG A 92 14.05 5.99 6.85
C ARG A 92 13.97 4.85 7.87
N LEU A 93 12.90 4.03 7.77
CA LEU A 93 12.63 2.90 8.66
C LEU A 93 12.48 1.61 7.86
N PRO A 94 13.57 1.07 7.28
CA PRO A 94 13.52 -0.03 6.31
C PRO A 94 12.89 -1.32 6.85
N LEU A 95 13.06 -1.60 8.14
CA LEU A 95 12.44 -2.77 8.78
C LEU A 95 10.92 -2.62 8.86
N VAL A 96 10.45 -1.46 9.31
CA VAL A 96 9.01 -1.18 9.47
C VAL A 96 8.32 -1.11 8.11
N SER A 97 8.93 -0.43 7.14
CA SER A 97 8.36 -0.31 5.80
C SER A 97 8.29 -1.66 5.07
N ARG A 98 9.25 -2.56 5.28
CA ARG A 98 9.24 -3.90 4.70
C ARG A 98 8.02 -4.71 5.16
N VAL A 99 7.61 -4.57 6.42
CA VAL A 99 6.43 -5.25 6.99
C VAL A 99 5.15 -4.50 6.62
N ALA A 100 5.15 -3.17 6.68
CA ALA A 100 3.96 -2.37 6.50
C ALA A 100 3.52 -2.25 5.02
N ARG A 101 4.46 -2.21 4.07
CA ARG A 101 4.14 -2.06 2.63
C ARG A 101 3.18 -3.13 2.11
N PRO A 102 3.36 -4.44 2.35
CA PRO A 102 2.42 -5.46 1.89
C PRO A 102 1.07 -5.41 2.61
N LEU A 103 1.00 -4.78 3.80
CA LEU A 103 -0.23 -4.65 4.57
C LEU A 103 -1.10 -3.45 4.15
N GLY A 104 -0.60 -2.55 3.28
CA GLY A 104 -1.34 -1.39 2.81
C GLY A 104 -2.78 -1.68 2.35
N PRO A 105 -3.00 -2.65 1.44
CA PRO A 105 -4.35 -3.02 1.00
C PRO A 105 -5.24 -3.53 2.14
N TRP A 106 -4.67 -4.24 3.10
CA TRP A 106 -5.40 -4.74 4.27
C TRP A 106 -5.85 -3.61 5.20
N PHE A 107 -5.04 -2.57 5.38
CA PHE A 107 -5.44 -1.39 6.13
C PHE A 107 -6.60 -0.65 5.46
N ILE A 108 -6.61 -0.56 4.14
CA ILE A 108 -7.73 0.03 3.39
C ILE A 108 -8.98 -0.84 3.54
N ALA A 109 -8.85 -2.14 3.35
CA ALA A 109 -9.98 -3.07 3.50
C ALA A 109 -10.59 -3.02 4.91
N LEU A 110 -9.75 -2.91 5.95
CA LEU A 110 -10.19 -2.79 7.34
C LEU A 110 -10.92 -1.46 7.59
N ALA A 111 -10.44 -0.34 7.03
CA ALA A 111 -11.13 0.94 7.12
C ALA A 111 -12.51 0.89 6.47
N LEU A 112 -12.61 0.32 5.27
CA LEU A 112 -13.89 0.16 4.57
C LEU A 112 -14.84 -0.78 5.32
N PHE A 113 -14.33 -1.88 5.85
CA PHE A 113 -15.11 -2.79 6.69
C PHE A 113 -15.65 -2.07 7.93
N LEU A 114 -14.83 -1.29 8.61
CA LEU A 114 -15.23 -0.53 9.79
C LEU A 114 -16.35 0.47 9.46
N VAL A 115 -16.22 1.21 8.35
CA VAL A 115 -17.26 2.13 7.87
C VAL A 115 -18.56 1.40 7.55
N ALA A 116 -18.46 0.27 6.82
CA ALA A 116 -19.64 -0.52 6.48
C ALA A 116 -20.33 -1.10 7.72
N TRP A 117 -19.54 -1.64 8.66
CA TRP A 117 -20.06 -2.17 9.92
C TRP A 117 -20.73 -1.10 10.76
N GLU A 118 -20.09 0.05 10.91
CA GLU A 118 -20.64 1.20 11.63
C GLU A 118 -21.92 1.72 10.97
N ALA A 119 -21.95 1.82 9.65
CA ALA A 119 -23.14 2.24 8.91
C ALA A 119 -24.30 1.29 9.18
N VAL A 120 -24.10 -0.01 9.07
CA VAL A 120 -25.15 -1.01 9.21
C VAL A 120 -25.67 -1.10 10.65
N THR A 121 -24.76 -1.01 11.64
CA THR A 121 -25.13 -1.24 13.06
C THR A 121 -25.53 0.04 13.78
N ALA A 122 -24.73 1.11 13.65
CA ALA A 122 -24.90 2.32 14.45
C ALA A 122 -25.73 3.40 13.74
N LYS A 123 -25.64 3.49 12.39
CA LYS A 123 -26.30 4.57 11.65
C LYS A 123 -27.67 4.17 11.12
N PHE A 124 -27.78 2.99 10.53
CA PHE A 124 -29.05 2.51 9.96
C PHE A 124 -29.83 1.59 10.91
N GLY A 125 -29.19 1.05 11.96
CA GLY A 125 -29.86 0.17 12.92
C GLY A 125 -30.46 -1.09 12.27
N LEU A 126 -29.90 -1.56 11.15
CA LEU A 126 -30.44 -2.68 10.38
C LEU A 126 -30.29 -4.03 11.08
N LEU A 127 -29.35 -4.13 12.04
CA LEU A 127 -29.09 -5.38 12.75
C LEU A 127 -29.73 -5.33 14.14
N PRO A 128 -30.51 -6.37 14.53
CA PRO A 128 -31.17 -6.41 15.82
C PRO A 128 -30.16 -6.53 16.97
N ARG A 129 -30.32 -5.69 17.98
CA ARG A 129 -29.63 -5.83 19.27
C ARG A 129 -30.34 -6.93 20.10
N PRO A 130 -29.65 -7.67 20.96
CA PRO A 130 -28.26 -7.47 21.43
C PRO A 130 -27.19 -8.25 20.65
N PHE A 131 -27.52 -8.92 19.56
CA PHE A 131 -26.62 -9.85 18.87
C PHE A 131 -25.49 -9.18 18.10
N PHE A 132 -25.70 -7.96 17.63
CA PHE A 132 -24.71 -7.21 16.86
C PHE A 132 -24.45 -5.85 17.54
N ALA A 133 -23.35 -5.77 18.27
CA ALA A 133 -22.94 -4.52 18.90
C ALA A 133 -22.28 -3.58 17.87
N ALA A 134 -22.58 -2.27 17.99
CA ALA A 134 -21.83 -1.27 17.26
C ALA A 134 -20.40 -1.22 17.77
N PRO A 135 -19.39 -0.94 16.90
CA PRO A 135 -17.98 -0.90 17.29
C PRO A 135 -17.63 0.23 18.27
N GLN A 136 -18.50 1.22 18.39
CA GLN A 136 -18.39 2.27 19.42
C GLN A 136 -18.69 1.70 20.78
#